data_798a8bcd3c957bfe9520da91b67a9b0b
#
_entry.id   798a8bcd3c957bfe9520da91b67a9b0b
#
_cell.length_a   1.000
_cell.length_b   1.000
_cell.length_c   1.000
_cell.angle_alpha   90.00
_cell.angle_beta   90.00
_cell.angle_gamma   90.00
#
_symmetry.space_group_name_H-M   'P 1'
#
loop_
_entity.id
_entity.type
_entity.pdbx_description
1 polymer ?
#
loop_
_entity_poly.entity_id
_entity_poly.type
_entity_poly.pdbx_seq_one_letter_code
_entity_poly.pdbx_strand_id
1 'polypeptide(L)'
;MIELTHEVIDYYKLTEDVRSSQAGAVVLFLGTVREMTADRQTLALDYDAFPAMAIAKMEELEAEARERWPVVNVRISHRLGHLELGEVSVAVAVSSPHRDVAFEAGRFLIDTLKVTVPVWKKENWSDGTTEWVHPGTGEVADSSPLERGSGGAIE
;
A
#
# COMPACT_ATOMS: atom_id res chain seq x y z
N MET A 1 8.08 -6.02 -9.42
CA MET A 1 7.21 -7.12 -8.92
C MET A 1 6.28 -6.61 -7.85
N ILE A 2 5.03 -7.01 -7.94
CA ILE A 2 3.94 -6.56 -7.08
C ILE A 2 3.46 -7.73 -6.22
N GLU A 3 3.17 -7.46 -4.95
CA GLU A 3 2.71 -8.46 -4.00
C GLU A 3 1.59 -7.94 -3.11
N LEU A 4 0.54 -8.74 -2.93
CA LEU A 4 -0.38 -8.64 -1.79
C LEU A 4 -0.14 -9.83 -0.88
N THR A 5 -0.02 -9.59 0.42
CA THR A 5 0.32 -10.65 1.38
C THR A 5 -0.42 -10.46 2.70
N HIS A 6 -0.69 -11.56 3.42
CA HIS A 6 -1.12 -11.53 4.81
C HIS A 6 0.05 -11.70 5.79
N GLU A 7 1.24 -11.95 5.24
CA GLU A 7 2.45 -12.12 6.03
C GLU A 7 3.13 -10.77 6.33
N VAL A 8 4.00 -10.76 7.32
CA VAL A 8 4.86 -9.60 7.60
C VAL A 8 5.74 -9.30 6.39
N ILE A 9 5.74 -8.04 5.97
CA ILE A 9 6.56 -7.63 4.82
C ILE A 9 8.03 -7.66 5.19
N ASP A 10 8.82 -8.45 4.44
CA ASP A 10 10.28 -8.43 4.52
C ASP A 10 10.83 -7.29 3.68
N TYR A 11 10.82 -6.08 4.23
CA TYR A 11 11.27 -4.89 3.51
C TYR A 11 12.80 -4.84 3.32
N TYR A 12 13.56 -5.57 4.11
CA TYR A 12 14.99 -5.74 3.86
C TYR A 12 15.20 -6.51 2.55
N LYS A 13 14.51 -7.62 2.38
CA LYS A 13 14.56 -8.40 1.13
C LYS A 13 14.09 -7.57 -0.07
N LEU A 14 13.00 -6.82 0.06
CA LEU A 14 12.54 -5.92 -0.99
C LEU A 14 13.62 -4.93 -1.41
N THR A 15 14.31 -4.36 -0.44
CA THR A 15 15.39 -3.39 -0.68
C THR A 15 16.57 -4.03 -1.43
N GLU A 16 16.98 -5.24 -1.00
CA GLU A 16 18.05 -5.97 -1.67
C GLU A 16 17.64 -6.40 -3.09
N ASP A 17 16.38 -6.78 -3.29
CA ASP A 17 15.87 -7.23 -4.61
C ASP A 17 15.90 -6.12 -5.68
N VAL A 18 15.81 -4.86 -5.31
CA VAL A 18 15.86 -3.76 -6.29
C VAL A 18 17.28 -3.27 -6.58
N ARG A 19 18.26 -3.66 -5.79
CA ARG A 19 19.65 -3.28 -6.01
C ARG A 19 20.18 -3.84 -7.33
N SER A 20 21.04 -3.08 -7.98
CA SER A 20 21.64 -3.46 -9.26
C SER A 20 22.97 -2.69 -9.44
N SER A 21 23.89 -3.29 -10.18
CA SER A 21 25.12 -2.59 -10.58
C SER A 21 24.86 -1.36 -11.48
N GLN A 22 23.66 -1.28 -12.05
CA GLN A 22 23.23 -0.16 -12.89
C GLN A 22 22.56 0.96 -12.08
N ALA A 23 22.30 0.74 -10.81
CA ALA A 23 21.61 1.69 -9.94
C ALA A 23 22.54 2.25 -8.88
N GLY A 24 22.69 3.58 -8.89
CA GLY A 24 23.44 4.30 -7.85
C GLY A 24 22.57 4.74 -6.67
N ALA A 25 21.24 4.59 -6.77
CA ALA A 25 20.30 5.01 -5.74
C ALA A 25 19.21 3.96 -5.51
N VAL A 26 18.89 3.74 -4.24
CA VAL A 26 17.76 2.93 -3.79
C VAL A 26 16.96 3.76 -2.78
N VAL A 27 15.66 3.86 -3.00
CA VAL A 27 14.73 4.51 -2.08
C VAL A 27 13.72 3.47 -1.60
N LEU A 28 13.54 3.38 -0.29
CA LEU A 28 12.53 2.56 0.36
C LEU A 28 11.55 3.46 1.09
N PHE A 29 10.27 3.33 0.76
CA PHE A 29 9.18 3.91 1.54
C PHE A 29 8.48 2.80 2.32
N LEU A 30 8.23 3.05 3.61
CA LEU A 30 7.41 2.19 4.46
C LEU A 30 6.22 2.99 4.97
N GLY A 31 5.01 2.51 4.68
CA GLY A 31 3.80 2.98 5.35
C GLY A 31 3.58 2.16 6.61
N THR A 32 3.47 2.83 7.75
CA THR A 32 3.32 2.18 9.06
C THR A 32 2.01 2.59 9.73
N VAL A 33 1.51 1.73 10.61
CA VAL A 33 0.29 2.01 11.38
C VAL A 33 0.62 3.00 12.49
N ARG A 34 0.05 4.20 12.39
CA ARG A 34 0.24 5.26 13.40
C ARG A 34 -0.88 5.27 14.45
N GLU A 35 -0.56 5.72 15.65
CA GLU A 35 -1.48 5.78 16.78
C GLU A 35 -2.57 6.84 16.60
N MET A 36 -2.22 8.03 16.13
CA MET A 36 -3.16 9.15 16.03
C MET A 36 -3.58 9.41 14.60
N THR A 37 -4.90 9.54 14.39
CA THR A 37 -5.51 9.98 13.14
C THR A 37 -6.44 11.16 13.48
N ALA A 38 -6.02 12.38 13.10
CA ALA A 38 -6.62 13.63 13.60
C ALA A 38 -6.61 13.63 15.15
N ASP A 39 -7.76 13.78 15.79
CA ASP A 39 -7.88 13.81 17.25
C ASP A 39 -8.27 12.45 17.86
N ARG A 40 -8.29 11.38 17.05
CA ARG A 40 -8.71 10.04 17.47
C ARG A 40 -7.53 9.10 17.56
N GLN A 41 -7.54 8.26 18.59
CA GLN A 41 -6.54 7.22 18.82
C GLN A 41 -6.96 5.91 18.15
N THR A 42 -6.10 5.37 17.30
CA THR A 42 -6.23 4.06 16.68
C THR A 42 -5.50 3.02 17.53
N LEU A 43 -6.13 1.86 17.75
CA LEU A 43 -5.49 0.71 18.41
C LEU A 43 -4.86 -0.25 17.40
N ALA A 44 -5.50 -0.44 16.25
CA ALA A 44 -5.06 -1.31 15.18
C ALA A 44 -5.80 -0.97 13.89
N LEU A 45 -5.28 -1.46 12.77
CA LEU A 45 -5.95 -1.40 11.46
C LEU A 45 -6.19 -2.80 10.93
N ASP A 46 -7.30 -2.98 10.21
CA ASP A 46 -7.52 -4.15 9.37
C ASP A 46 -7.59 -3.68 7.92
N TYR A 47 -6.80 -4.31 7.05
CA TYR A 47 -6.80 -4.01 5.63
C TYR A 47 -7.51 -5.09 4.84
N ASP A 48 -8.32 -4.67 3.87
CA ASP A 48 -9.03 -5.52 2.95
C ASP A 48 -8.94 -5.00 1.52
N ALA A 49 -9.04 -5.87 0.53
CA ALA A 49 -8.89 -5.50 -0.87
C ALA A 49 -9.64 -6.46 -1.78
N PHE A 50 -9.86 -6.04 -3.03
CA PHE A 50 -10.16 -6.93 -4.15
C PHE A 50 -8.82 -7.36 -4.78
N PRO A 51 -8.30 -8.58 -4.50
CA PRO A 51 -6.90 -8.91 -4.79
C PRO A 51 -6.52 -8.75 -6.26
N ALA A 52 -7.30 -9.32 -7.18
CA ALA A 52 -6.98 -9.26 -8.61
C ALA A 52 -6.96 -7.82 -9.13
N MET A 53 -7.91 -7.00 -8.70
CA MET A 53 -8.00 -5.59 -9.11
C MET A 53 -6.88 -4.76 -8.48
N ALA A 54 -6.56 -5.00 -7.22
CA ALA A 54 -5.48 -4.31 -6.53
C ALA A 54 -4.12 -4.62 -7.17
N ILE A 55 -3.85 -5.88 -7.47
CA ILE A 55 -2.62 -6.30 -8.16
C ILE A 55 -2.54 -5.65 -9.53
N ALA A 56 -3.60 -5.72 -10.34
CA ALA A 56 -3.63 -5.12 -11.67
C ALA A 56 -3.35 -3.61 -11.63
N LYS A 57 -3.94 -2.89 -10.67
CA LYS A 57 -3.68 -1.46 -10.50
C LYS A 57 -2.25 -1.15 -10.08
N MET A 58 -1.66 -1.93 -9.19
CA MET A 58 -0.26 -1.76 -8.81
C MET A 58 0.70 -2.07 -9.97
N GLU A 59 0.37 -3.05 -10.80
CA GLU A 59 1.13 -3.35 -12.03
C GLU A 59 1.05 -2.20 -13.03
N GLU A 60 -0.12 -1.58 -13.21
CA GLU A 60 -0.29 -0.37 -14.03
C GLU A 60 0.59 0.78 -13.52
N LEU A 61 0.66 0.99 -12.21
CA LEU A 61 1.51 2.01 -11.59
C LEU A 61 2.99 1.76 -11.84
N GLU A 62 3.43 0.52 -11.70
CA GLU A 62 4.83 0.15 -12.03
C GLU A 62 5.15 0.45 -13.48
N ALA A 63 4.27 0.06 -14.41
CA ALA A 63 4.43 0.32 -15.83
C ALA A 63 4.50 1.83 -16.12
N GLU A 64 3.64 2.62 -15.51
CA GLU A 64 3.64 4.08 -15.67
C GLU A 64 4.92 4.73 -15.13
N ALA A 65 5.41 4.27 -13.98
CA ALA A 65 6.67 4.76 -13.44
C ALA A 65 7.84 4.46 -14.39
N ARG A 66 7.86 3.27 -15.00
CA ARG A 66 8.88 2.89 -15.97
C ARG A 66 8.82 3.69 -17.27
N GLU A 67 7.64 4.16 -17.66
CA GLU A 67 7.49 5.06 -18.81
C GLU A 67 7.99 6.47 -18.52
N ARG A 68 7.74 6.96 -17.31
CA ARG A 68 8.07 8.34 -16.91
C ARG A 68 9.53 8.54 -16.53
N TRP A 69 10.16 7.54 -15.96
CA TRP A 69 11.51 7.65 -15.39
C TRP A 69 12.38 6.44 -15.75
N PRO A 70 13.70 6.64 -15.84
CA PRO A 70 14.65 5.55 -16.05
C PRO A 70 14.89 4.75 -14.76
N VAL A 71 13.85 4.16 -14.19
CA VAL A 71 13.97 3.27 -13.04
C VAL A 71 14.61 1.95 -13.45
N VAL A 72 15.39 1.37 -12.58
CA VAL A 72 16.04 0.06 -12.82
C VAL A 72 15.12 -1.06 -12.34
N ASN A 73 14.76 -1.05 -11.07
CA ASN A 73 13.87 -2.04 -10.47
C ASN A 73 12.83 -1.37 -9.56
N VAL A 74 11.66 -2.01 -9.47
CA VAL A 74 10.55 -1.60 -8.59
C VAL A 74 10.01 -2.82 -7.86
N ARG A 75 9.76 -2.67 -6.56
CA ARG A 75 9.05 -3.65 -5.73
C ARG A 75 7.97 -2.94 -4.95
N ILE A 76 6.75 -3.48 -4.97
CA ILE A 76 5.65 -2.99 -4.15
C ILE A 76 5.03 -4.18 -3.44
N SER A 77 4.91 -4.10 -2.12
CA SER A 77 4.21 -5.09 -1.31
C SER A 77 3.20 -4.39 -0.40
N HIS A 78 1.96 -4.86 -0.40
CA HIS A 78 0.92 -4.40 0.52
C HIS A 78 0.43 -5.55 1.38
N ARG A 79 0.41 -5.34 2.70
CA ARG A 79 -0.09 -6.33 3.65
C ARG A 79 -1.58 -6.13 3.88
N LEU A 80 -2.31 -7.25 3.92
CA LEU A 80 -3.73 -7.32 4.25
C LEU A 80 -3.92 -7.99 5.62
N GLY A 81 -5.11 -7.85 6.18
CA GLY A 81 -5.45 -8.39 7.48
C GLY A 81 -5.18 -7.43 8.62
N HIS A 82 -5.06 -7.98 9.82
CA HIS A 82 -4.90 -7.21 11.04
C HIS A 82 -3.46 -6.75 11.26
N LEU A 83 -3.29 -5.45 11.52
CA LEU A 83 -1.99 -4.84 11.83
C LEU A 83 -2.07 -4.03 13.11
N GLU A 84 -1.09 -4.25 13.98
CA GLU A 84 -0.89 -3.48 15.20
C GLU A 84 -0.15 -2.17 14.94
N LEU A 85 -0.13 -1.28 15.93
CA LEU A 85 0.62 -0.02 15.83
C LEU A 85 2.09 -0.27 15.50
N GLY A 86 2.62 0.53 14.58
CA GLY A 86 4.02 0.46 14.15
C GLY A 86 4.31 -0.59 13.09
N GLU A 87 3.40 -1.53 12.83
CA GLU A 87 3.61 -2.53 11.78
C GLU A 87 3.54 -1.91 10.37
N VAL A 88 4.28 -2.50 9.45
CA VAL A 88 4.37 -2.04 8.06
C VAL A 88 3.18 -2.56 7.26
N SER A 89 2.39 -1.66 6.72
CA SER A 89 1.24 -1.99 5.85
C SER A 89 1.60 -2.03 4.37
N VAL A 90 2.53 -1.20 3.95
CA VAL A 90 2.96 -1.10 2.55
C VAL A 90 4.43 -0.77 2.47
N ALA A 91 5.12 -1.39 1.53
CA ALA A 91 6.51 -1.08 1.20
C ALA A 91 6.64 -0.82 -0.30
N VAL A 92 7.35 0.25 -0.65
CA VAL A 92 7.68 0.60 -2.03
C VAL A 92 9.20 0.78 -2.11
N ALA A 93 9.86 -0.03 -2.91
CA ALA A 93 11.29 0.07 -3.15
C ALA A 93 11.55 0.38 -4.62
N VAL A 94 12.38 1.37 -4.88
CA VAL A 94 12.74 1.82 -6.23
C VAL A 94 14.25 1.99 -6.33
N SER A 95 14.82 1.50 -7.41
CA SER A 95 16.20 1.79 -7.76
C SER A 95 16.31 2.52 -9.09
N SER A 96 17.29 3.39 -9.19
CA SER A 96 17.57 4.16 -10.40
C SER A 96 19.06 4.55 -10.49
N PRO A 97 19.55 4.99 -11.68
CA PRO A 97 20.94 5.46 -11.79
C PRO A 97 21.26 6.59 -10.81
N HIS A 98 20.35 7.56 -10.64
CA HIS A 98 20.51 8.73 -9.79
C HIS A 98 19.37 8.89 -8.80
N ARG A 99 19.65 9.53 -7.65
CA ARG A 99 18.72 9.67 -6.52
C ARG A 99 17.47 10.49 -6.80
N ASP A 100 17.53 11.50 -7.64
CA ASP A 100 16.38 12.33 -7.98
C ASP A 100 15.23 11.51 -8.56
N VAL A 101 15.53 10.66 -9.53
CA VAL A 101 14.55 9.74 -10.13
C VAL A 101 14.00 8.74 -9.11
N ALA A 102 14.85 8.18 -8.26
CA ALA A 102 14.40 7.24 -7.24
C ALA A 102 13.40 7.87 -6.26
N PHE A 103 13.64 9.11 -5.81
CA PHE A 103 12.72 9.84 -4.95
C PHE A 103 11.43 10.22 -5.68
N GLU A 104 11.51 10.74 -6.91
CA GLU A 104 10.34 11.14 -7.69
C GLU A 104 9.44 9.94 -8.02
N ALA A 105 10.01 8.87 -8.53
CA ALA A 105 9.27 7.65 -8.86
C ALA A 105 8.68 6.99 -7.61
N GLY A 106 9.44 6.92 -6.52
CA GLY A 106 8.96 6.39 -5.25
C GLY A 106 7.77 7.17 -4.71
N ARG A 107 7.83 8.50 -4.74
CA ARG A 107 6.73 9.37 -4.33
C ARG A 107 5.50 9.19 -5.22
N PHE A 108 5.67 9.17 -6.53
CA PHE A 108 4.59 8.93 -7.48
C PHE A 108 3.87 7.60 -7.19
N LEU A 109 4.63 6.54 -6.98
CA LEU A 109 4.09 5.22 -6.73
C LEU A 109 3.23 5.18 -5.47
N ILE A 110 3.73 5.69 -4.35
CA ILE A 110 2.94 5.66 -3.10
C ILE A 110 1.76 6.62 -3.13
N ASP A 111 1.92 7.83 -3.65
CA ASP A 111 0.84 8.81 -3.71
C ASP A 111 -0.31 8.30 -4.59
N THR A 112 0.00 7.72 -5.75
CA THR A 112 -1.00 7.20 -6.67
C THR A 112 -1.63 5.91 -6.17
N LEU A 113 -0.83 5.02 -5.55
CA LEU A 113 -1.33 3.79 -4.95
C LEU A 113 -2.43 4.09 -3.93
N LYS A 114 -2.22 5.06 -3.06
CA LYS A 114 -3.19 5.44 -2.02
C LYS A 114 -4.52 5.95 -2.57
N VAL A 115 -4.52 6.50 -3.78
CA VAL A 115 -5.72 7.04 -4.42
C VAL A 115 -6.43 6.02 -5.32
N THR A 116 -5.69 5.19 -6.04
CA THR A 116 -6.22 4.37 -7.14
C THR A 116 -6.35 2.89 -6.84
N VAL A 117 -5.55 2.36 -5.92
CA VAL A 117 -5.57 0.93 -5.61
C VAL A 117 -6.72 0.63 -4.65
N PRO A 118 -7.59 -0.35 -4.98
CA PRO A 118 -8.77 -0.65 -4.17
C PRO A 118 -8.41 -1.46 -2.91
N VAL A 119 -7.79 -0.77 -1.97
CA VAL A 119 -7.48 -1.25 -0.62
C VAL A 119 -8.22 -0.39 0.38
N TRP A 120 -8.97 -1.03 1.27
CA TRP A 120 -9.73 -0.37 2.34
C TRP A 120 -9.11 -0.70 3.68
N LYS A 121 -9.20 0.24 4.62
CA LYS A 121 -8.79 0.03 6.00
C LYS A 121 -9.97 0.17 6.96
N LYS A 122 -10.03 -0.70 7.95
CA LYS A 122 -10.90 -0.56 9.10
C LYS A 122 -10.07 0.00 10.26
N GLU A 123 -10.45 1.20 10.71
CA GLU A 123 -9.92 1.78 11.93
C GLU A 123 -10.56 1.08 13.15
N ASN A 124 -9.73 0.65 14.08
CA ASN A 124 -10.17 0.16 15.39
C ASN A 124 -9.86 1.25 16.42
N TRP A 125 -10.86 2.08 16.72
CA TRP A 125 -10.67 3.23 17.59
C TRP A 125 -10.57 2.82 19.08
N SER A 126 -9.90 3.66 19.86
CA SER A 126 -9.72 3.42 21.32
C SER A 126 -11.03 3.45 22.11
N ASP A 127 -12.09 4.06 21.58
CA ASP A 127 -13.42 4.07 22.18
C ASP A 127 -14.23 2.78 21.95
N GLY A 128 -13.66 1.81 21.23
CA GLY A 128 -14.28 0.53 20.90
C GLY A 128 -15.11 0.53 19.62
N THR A 129 -15.23 1.68 18.94
CA THR A 129 -15.90 1.75 17.64
C THR A 129 -14.96 1.41 16.48
N THR A 130 -15.53 1.09 15.31
CA THR A 130 -14.79 0.78 14.09
C THR A 130 -15.38 1.51 12.89
N GLU A 131 -14.53 1.85 11.93
CA GLU A 131 -14.94 2.49 10.67
C GLU A 131 -14.12 1.95 9.51
N TRP A 132 -14.79 1.62 8.38
CA TRP A 132 -14.13 1.30 7.12
C TRP A 132 -13.88 2.57 6.32
N VAL A 133 -12.64 2.80 5.90
CA VAL A 133 -12.21 4.00 5.19
C VAL A 133 -11.40 3.61 3.95
N HIS A 134 -11.69 4.25 2.82
CA HIS A 134 -10.78 4.20 1.68
C HIS A 134 -9.67 5.23 1.90
N PRO A 135 -8.39 4.84 2.00
CA PRO A 135 -7.32 5.76 2.39
C PRO A 135 -7.16 6.99 1.49
N GLY A 136 -7.45 6.84 0.20
CA GLY A 136 -7.27 7.93 -0.78
C GLY A 136 -8.40 8.94 -0.82
N THR A 137 -9.62 8.53 -0.52
CA THR A 137 -10.81 9.39 -0.60
C THR A 137 -11.33 9.87 0.75
N GLY A 138 -10.94 9.18 1.83
CA GLY A 138 -11.50 9.41 3.16
C GLY A 138 -12.96 8.99 3.30
N GLU A 139 -13.52 8.29 2.32
CA GLU A 139 -14.89 7.79 2.39
C GLU A 139 -15.05 6.75 3.49
N VAL A 140 -16.08 6.90 4.29
CA VAL A 140 -16.43 6.01 5.38
C VAL A 140 -17.54 5.06 4.93
N ALA A 141 -17.42 3.79 5.30
CA ALA A 141 -18.40 2.76 5.01
C ALA A 141 -18.70 1.91 6.26
N ASP A 142 -19.94 1.44 6.37
CA ASP A 142 -20.37 0.63 7.52
C ASP A 142 -19.82 -0.80 7.48
N SER A 143 -19.44 -1.29 6.30
CA SER A 143 -18.93 -2.64 6.09
C SER A 143 -17.81 -2.66 5.06
N SER A 144 -17.01 -3.73 5.04
CA SER A 144 -15.98 -3.89 4.02
C SER A 144 -16.58 -4.01 2.62
N PRO A 145 -15.85 -3.61 1.57
CA PRO A 145 -16.30 -3.79 0.20
C PRO A 145 -16.61 -5.24 -0.17
N LEU A 146 -15.91 -6.20 0.43
CA LEU A 146 -16.13 -7.63 0.19
C LEU A 146 -17.44 -8.11 0.81
N GLU A 147 -17.82 -7.60 1.97
CA GLU A 147 -19.09 -7.93 2.63
C GLU A 147 -20.29 -7.40 1.86
N ARG A 148 -20.15 -6.24 1.20
CA ARG A 148 -21.22 -5.66 0.38
C ARG A 148 -21.47 -6.40 -0.93
N GLY A 149 -20.46 -7.12 -1.46
CA GLY A 149 -20.56 -7.89 -2.70
C GLY A 149 -21.28 -9.24 -2.55
N SER A 150 -21.48 -9.73 -1.33
CA SER A 150 -22.16 -11.01 -1.06
C SER A 150 -23.68 -10.88 -0.91
N GLY A 151 -24.23 -9.69 -0.95
CA GLY A 151 -25.65 -9.41 -0.77
C GLY A 151 -26.50 -9.26 -2.05
N GLY A 152 -25.93 -9.52 -3.22
CA GLY A 152 -26.59 -9.29 -4.50
C GLY A 152 -26.59 -10.47 -5.44
N ALA A 153 -27.22 -11.58 -5.08
CA ALA A 153 -27.64 -12.58 -6.06
C ALA A 153 -28.61 -13.58 -5.42
N ILE A 154 -29.88 -13.22 -5.31
CA ILE A 154 -31.00 -14.16 -5.41
C ILE A 154 -32.18 -13.39 -6.02
N GLU A 155 -32.36 -13.51 -7.31
CA GLU A 155 -33.63 -13.71 -8.00
C GLU A 155 -33.35 -14.23 -9.40
#